data_b9caa31e49d957733c7327d3c2439ee5
#
_entry.id   b9caa31e49d957733c7327d3c2439ee5
#
_cell.length_a   1.000
_cell.length_b   1.000
_cell.length_c   1.000
_cell.angle_alpha   90.00
_cell.angle_beta   90.00
_cell.angle_gamma   90.00
#
_symmetry.space_group_name_H-M   'P 1'
#
loop_
_entity.id
_entity.type
_entity.pdbx_description
1 polymer ?
#
loop_
_entity_poly.entity_id
_entity_poly.type
_entity_poly.pdbx_seq_one_letter_code
_entity_poly.pdbx_strand_id
1 'polypeptide(L)'
;MRFMSIVTSPQPMKGPTPALMEAMGKLAEREIKAGRMIDMGGLMPLQQGARVAIEGGKLRVTDGPFVEAKEVIGGYAIFEFRDKAEALAMTKEFMQLHLDHMPGWEGTCELRPMAGHGVETQCGDVVEAMRA
;
A
#
# COMPACT_ATOMS: atom_id res chain seq x y z
N MET A 1 10.72 10.90 -7.72
CA MET A 1 10.30 9.50 -7.99
C MET A 1 9.05 9.19 -7.19
N ARG A 2 8.10 8.57 -7.83
CA ARG A 2 6.85 8.20 -7.19
C ARG A 2 6.88 6.76 -6.71
N PHE A 3 6.48 6.54 -5.46
CA PHE A 3 6.45 5.22 -4.84
C PHE A 3 5.06 4.92 -4.31
N MET A 4 4.68 3.65 -4.36
CA MET A 4 3.52 3.15 -3.62
C MET A 4 4.03 2.32 -2.46
N SER A 5 3.52 2.59 -1.27
CA SER A 5 3.70 1.72 -0.12
C SER A 5 2.45 0.85 0.03
N ILE A 6 2.66 -0.43 0.27
CA ILE A 6 1.59 -1.43 0.36
C ILE A 6 1.76 -2.18 1.67
N VAL A 7 0.77 -2.06 2.53
CA VAL A 7 0.80 -2.73 3.84
C VAL A 7 0.06 -4.05 3.73
N THR A 8 0.76 -5.13 4.05
CA THR A 8 0.22 -6.49 4.04
C THR A 8 0.32 -7.09 5.44
N SER A 9 -0.74 -7.74 5.88
CA SER A 9 -0.76 -8.40 7.18
C SER A 9 -1.41 -9.78 7.08
N PRO A 10 -1.14 -10.69 8.05
CA PRO A 10 -1.83 -11.97 8.11
C PRO A 10 -3.31 -11.79 8.39
N GLN A 11 -4.10 -12.77 8.01
CA GLN A 11 -5.48 -12.85 8.42
C GLN A 11 -5.61 -13.55 9.79
N PRO A 12 -6.63 -13.19 10.61
CA PRO A 12 -7.61 -12.13 10.35
C PRO A 12 -6.99 -10.74 10.51
N MET A 13 -7.48 -9.82 9.69
CA MET A 13 -7.03 -8.44 9.74
C MET A 13 -7.46 -7.79 11.05
N LYS A 14 -6.50 -7.22 11.76
CA LYS A 14 -6.76 -6.42 12.95
C LYS A 14 -6.72 -4.95 12.58
N GLY A 15 -7.75 -4.23 12.93
CA GLY A 15 -7.76 -2.78 12.77
C GLY A 15 -6.70 -2.11 13.64
N PRO A 16 -6.25 -0.91 13.26
CA PRO A 16 -5.26 -0.19 14.04
C PRO A 16 -5.82 0.22 15.42
N THR A 17 -4.93 0.24 16.41
CA THR A 17 -5.27 0.78 17.73
C THR A 17 -5.53 2.28 17.63
N PRO A 18 -6.29 2.88 18.57
CA PRO A 18 -6.45 4.34 18.58
C PRO A 18 -5.13 5.10 18.64
N ALA A 19 -4.16 4.60 19.40
CA ALA A 19 -2.83 5.21 19.48
C ALA A 19 -2.10 5.18 18.14
N LEU A 20 -2.18 4.07 17.42
CA LEU A 20 -1.58 3.97 16.07
C LEU A 20 -2.27 4.89 15.09
N MET A 21 -3.60 4.96 15.11
CA MET A 21 -4.37 5.86 14.25
C MET A 21 -3.97 7.32 14.45
N GLU A 22 -3.80 7.74 15.69
CA GLU A 22 -3.37 9.09 16.01
C GLU A 22 -1.96 9.36 15.49
N ALA A 23 -1.03 8.43 15.74
CA ALA A 23 0.36 8.56 15.28
C ALA A 23 0.45 8.57 13.76
N MET A 24 -0.28 7.70 13.07
CA MET A 24 -0.34 7.68 11.61
C MET A 24 -0.94 8.96 11.04
N GLY A 25 -1.97 9.50 11.70
CA GLY A 25 -2.59 10.76 11.29
C GLY A 25 -1.61 11.92 11.34
N LYS A 26 -0.79 11.99 12.38
CA LYS A 26 0.24 13.02 12.50
C LYS A 26 1.32 12.87 11.44
N LEU A 27 1.75 11.65 11.17
CA LEU A 27 2.72 11.37 10.11
C LEU A 27 2.17 11.77 8.74
N ALA A 28 0.93 11.39 8.45
CA ALA A 28 0.28 11.74 7.20
C ALA A 28 0.16 13.26 7.03
N GLU A 29 -0.23 13.97 8.07
CA GLU A 29 -0.35 15.43 8.05
C GLU A 29 1.01 16.08 7.71
N ARG A 30 2.07 15.61 8.34
CA ARG A 30 3.43 16.10 8.05
C ARG A 30 3.81 15.87 6.60
N GLU A 31 3.53 14.68 6.08
CA GLU A 31 3.91 14.31 4.71
C GLU A 31 3.05 15.01 3.66
N ILE A 32 1.78 15.26 3.96
CA ILE A 32 0.89 16.03 3.09
C ILE A 32 1.38 17.49 3.02
N LYS A 33 1.67 18.09 4.16
CA LYS A 33 2.18 19.48 4.21
C LYS A 33 3.52 19.64 3.49
N ALA A 34 4.36 18.62 3.53
CA ALA A 34 5.63 18.64 2.83
C ALA A 34 5.49 18.35 1.32
N GLY A 35 4.30 18.05 0.85
CA GLY A 35 4.06 17.72 -0.56
C GLY A 35 4.54 16.34 -0.97
N ARG A 36 4.88 15.48 -0.02
CA ARG A 36 5.38 14.14 -0.32
C ARG A 36 4.29 13.08 -0.42
N MET A 37 3.24 13.17 0.37
CA MET A 37 2.11 12.24 0.27
C MET A 37 1.08 12.76 -0.73
N ILE A 38 0.79 11.93 -1.74
CA ILE A 38 -0.15 12.26 -2.82
C ILE A 38 -1.52 11.68 -2.55
N ASP A 39 -1.57 10.44 -2.08
CA ASP A 39 -2.81 9.72 -1.82
C ASP A 39 -2.56 8.63 -0.79
N MET A 40 -3.61 8.22 -0.09
CA MET A 40 -3.58 7.10 0.84
C MET A 40 -4.98 6.53 1.01
N GLY A 41 -5.04 5.27 1.39
CA GLY A 41 -6.32 4.62 1.67
C GLY A 41 -6.16 3.33 2.45
N GLY A 42 -7.14 3.06 3.30
CA GLY A 42 -7.31 1.74 3.90
C GLY A 42 -8.19 0.88 3.01
N LEU A 43 -7.96 -0.41 3.02
CA LEU A 43 -8.77 -1.36 2.27
C LEU A 43 -9.65 -2.15 3.23
N MET A 44 -10.91 -2.31 2.83
CA MET A 44 -11.86 -3.12 3.58
C MET A 44 -11.52 -4.61 3.44
N PRO A 45 -12.04 -5.47 4.33
CA PRO A 45 -11.76 -6.91 4.25
C PRO A 45 -12.12 -7.51 2.90
N LEU A 46 -11.39 -8.56 2.51
CA LEU A 46 -11.60 -9.26 1.24
C LEU A 46 -13.05 -9.73 1.05
N GLN A 47 -13.75 -10.04 2.14
CA GLN A 47 -15.14 -10.48 2.11
C GLN A 47 -16.08 -9.47 1.44
N GLN A 48 -15.69 -8.20 1.39
CA GLN A 48 -16.47 -7.13 0.77
C GLN A 48 -16.04 -6.84 -0.66
N GLY A 49 -15.03 -7.56 -1.15
CA GLY A 49 -14.50 -7.37 -2.49
C GLY A 49 -14.83 -8.51 -3.43
N ALA A 50 -14.23 -8.47 -4.61
CA ALA A 50 -14.36 -9.52 -5.61
C ALA A 50 -13.01 -9.67 -6.32
N ARG A 51 -12.83 -10.83 -6.95
CA ARG A 51 -11.65 -11.12 -7.74
C ARG A 51 -12.08 -11.52 -9.14
N VAL A 52 -11.43 -10.95 -10.14
CA VAL A 52 -11.63 -11.36 -11.54
C VAL A 52 -10.30 -11.91 -12.04
N ALA A 53 -10.31 -13.14 -12.50
CA ALA A 53 -9.12 -13.82 -12.99
C ALA A 53 -9.28 -14.28 -14.42
N ILE A 54 -8.16 -14.48 -15.09
CA ILE A 54 -8.12 -15.13 -16.40
C ILE A 54 -7.53 -16.52 -16.18
N GLU A 55 -8.34 -17.53 -16.44
CA GLU A 55 -7.97 -18.93 -16.30
C GLU A 55 -8.42 -19.72 -17.52
N GLY A 56 -7.51 -20.43 -18.17
CA GLY A 56 -7.81 -21.22 -19.36
C GLY A 56 -8.43 -20.41 -20.48
N GLY A 57 -8.02 -19.17 -20.66
CA GLY A 57 -8.55 -18.27 -21.69
C GLY A 57 -9.92 -17.69 -21.38
N LYS A 58 -10.39 -17.79 -20.16
CA LYS A 58 -11.71 -17.31 -19.73
C LYS A 58 -11.62 -16.41 -18.52
N LEU A 59 -12.59 -15.49 -18.41
CA LEU A 59 -12.75 -14.67 -17.22
C LEU A 59 -13.45 -15.47 -16.12
N ARG A 60 -12.94 -15.39 -14.91
CA ARG A 60 -13.55 -15.99 -13.74
C ARG A 60 -13.73 -14.94 -12.67
N VAL A 61 -14.96 -14.76 -12.22
CA VAL A 61 -15.30 -13.81 -11.14
C VAL A 61 -15.55 -14.61 -9.87
N THR A 62 -14.90 -14.18 -8.79
CA THR A 62 -15.10 -14.78 -7.47
C THR A 62 -15.44 -13.65 -6.49
N ASP A 63 -16.62 -13.71 -5.89
CA ASP A 63 -16.99 -12.85 -4.80
C ASP A 63 -16.39 -13.38 -3.48
N GLY A 64 -16.13 -12.49 -2.52
CA GLY A 64 -15.72 -12.94 -1.19
C GLY A 64 -16.77 -13.80 -0.52
N PRO A 65 -16.38 -14.60 0.48
CA PRO A 65 -15.05 -14.67 1.09
C PRO A 65 -14.05 -15.50 0.30
N PHE A 66 -12.77 -15.10 0.43
CA PHE A 66 -11.65 -15.83 -0.19
C PHE A 66 -10.99 -16.69 0.88
N VAL A 67 -11.31 -17.96 0.89
CA VAL A 67 -10.88 -18.89 1.95
C VAL A 67 -9.37 -19.13 1.95
N GLU A 68 -8.70 -18.92 0.81
CA GLU A 68 -7.31 -19.27 0.61
C GLU A 68 -6.31 -18.15 0.92
N ALA A 69 -6.77 -16.92 1.12
CA ALA A 69 -5.87 -15.80 1.37
C ALA A 69 -5.30 -15.85 2.78
N LYS A 70 -3.99 -16.07 2.89
CA LYS A 70 -3.27 -16.08 4.17
C LYS A 70 -2.86 -14.68 4.58
N GLU A 71 -2.66 -13.80 3.63
CA GLU A 71 -2.27 -12.41 3.83
C GLU A 71 -3.19 -11.51 3.03
N VAL A 72 -3.39 -10.30 3.56
CA VAL A 72 -4.24 -9.31 2.91
C VAL A 72 -3.55 -7.96 2.88
N ILE A 73 -3.82 -7.21 1.82
CA ILE A 73 -3.38 -5.83 1.72
C ILE A 73 -4.38 -5.00 2.54
N GLY A 74 -3.87 -4.36 3.60
CA GLY A 74 -4.71 -3.57 4.49
C GLY A 74 -4.77 -2.09 4.14
N GLY A 75 -3.83 -1.61 3.34
CA GLY A 75 -3.80 -0.20 2.96
C GLY A 75 -2.66 0.13 2.01
N TYR A 76 -2.71 1.32 1.46
CA TYR A 76 -1.69 1.82 0.55
C TYR A 76 -1.49 3.31 0.75
N ALA A 77 -0.35 3.82 0.28
CA ALA A 77 -0.12 5.24 0.15
C ALA A 77 0.77 5.50 -1.07
N ILE A 78 0.59 6.65 -1.69
CA ILE A 78 1.39 7.08 -2.84
C ILE A 78 2.17 8.32 -2.43
N PHE A 79 3.48 8.27 -2.66
CA PHE A 79 4.40 9.34 -2.26
C PHE A 79 5.26 9.80 -3.42
N GLU A 80 5.70 11.05 -3.32
CA GLU A 80 6.75 11.61 -4.15
C GLU A 80 7.99 11.80 -3.29
N PHE A 81 9.07 11.06 -3.60
CA PHE A 81 10.35 11.14 -2.89
C PHE A 81 11.47 11.46 -3.87
N ARG A 82 12.56 12.01 -3.34
CA ARG A 82 13.75 12.31 -4.14
C ARG A 82 14.39 11.03 -4.67
N ASP A 83 14.45 10.01 -3.82
CA ASP A 83 15.11 8.76 -4.12
C ASP A 83 14.59 7.63 -3.22
N LYS A 84 15.10 6.43 -3.43
CA LYS A 84 14.74 5.26 -2.65
C LYS A 84 15.16 5.38 -1.18
N ALA A 85 16.27 6.06 -0.91
CA ALA A 85 16.75 6.22 0.46
C ALA A 85 15.77 7.05 1.30
N GLU A 86 15.22 8.13 0.74
CA GLU A 86 14.20 8.93 1.39
C GLU A 86 12.93 8.12 1.60
N ALA A 87 12.50 7.37 0.58
CA ALA A 87 11.33 6.49 0.67
C ALA A 87 11.50 5.45 1.79
N LEU A 88 12.67 4.84 1.88
CA LEU A 88 12.96 3.82 2.89
C LEU A 88 12.97 4.41 4.30
N ALA A 89 13.54 5.60 4.47
CA ALA A 89 13.57 6.27 5.77
C ALA A 89 12.15 6.55 6.28
N MET A 90 11.27 7.05 5.42
CA MET A 90 9.88 7.31 5.80
C MET A 90 9.13 6.01 6.11
N THR A 91 9.36 4.96 5.33
CA THR A 91 8.73 3.66 5.55
C THR A 91 9.16 3.03 6.87
N LYS A 92 10.42 3.15 7.23
CA LYS A 92 10.90 2.70 8.55
C LYS A 92 10.22 3.45 9.68
N GLU A 93 10.06 4.74 9.54
CA GLU A 93 9.36 5.56 10.53
C GLU A 93 7.90 5.12 10.66
N PHE A 94 7.22 4.91 9.55
CA PHE A 94 5.85 4.43 9.52
C PHE A 94 5.71 3.07 10.23
N MET A 95 6.59 2.14 9.92
CA MET A 95 6.56 0.80 10.53
C MET A 95 6.97 0.84 12.01
N GLN A 96 7.82 1.78 12.41
CA GLN A 96 8.16 1.96 13.80
C GLN A 96 6.93 2.35 14.64
N LEU A 97 6.01 3.12 14.06
CA LEU A 97 4.75 3.45 14.72
C LEU A 97 3.95 2.19 15.05
N HIS A 98 3.98 1.19 14.17
CA HIS A 98 3.31 -0.09 14.43
C HIS A 98 3.97 -0.85 15.57
N LEU A 99 5.30 -0.86 15.63
CA LEU A 99 6.01 -1.46 16.76
C LEU A 99 5.65 -0.78 18.08
N ASP A 100 5.57 0.54 18.08
CA ASP A 100 5.36 1.33 19.29
C ASP A 100 3.90 1.28 19.78
N HIS A 101 2.95 1.24 18.85
CA HIS A 101 1.53 1.47 19.17
C HIS A 101 0.61 0.27 18.91
N MET A 102 1.15 -0.80 18.37
CA MET A 102 0.36 -2.01 18.09
C MET A 102 1.18 -3.26 18.44
N PRO A 103 1.43 -3.49 19.74
CA PRO A 103 2.27 -4.61 20.16
C PRO A 103 1.78 -5.95 19.64
N GLY A 104 2.71 -6.76 19.14
CA GLY A 104 2.40 -8.09 18.64
C GLY A 104 1.90 -8.14 17.21
N TRP A 105 1.64 -6.99 16.58
CA TRP A 105 1.27 -6.98 15.17
C TRP A 105 2.48 -7.34 14.30
N GLU A 106 2.27 -8.22 13.35
CA GLU A 106 3.26 -8.60 12.36
C GLU A 106 2.70 -8.30 10.97
N GLY A 107 3.53 -7.73 10.13
CA GLY A 107 3.16 -7.39 8.77
C GLY A 107 4.33 -6.81 8.02
N THR A 108 4.09 -6.46 6.78
CA THR A 108 5.10 -5.88 5.91
C THR A 108 4.59 -4.60 5.27
N CYS A 109 5.49 -3.69 4.98
CA CYS A 109 5.20 -2.55 4.13
C CYS A 109 6.16 -2.62 2.94
N GLU A 110 5.61 -2.90 1.77
CA GLU A 110 6.38 -3.00 0.55
C GLU A 110 6.43 -1.66 -0.14
N LEU A 111 7.62 -1.24 -0.56
CA LEU A 111 7.81 -0.02 -1.34
C LEU A 111 8.04 -0.40 -2.80
N ARG A 112 7.24 0.17 -3.69
CA ARG A 112 7.39 -0.08 -5.12
C ARG A 112 7.43 1.23 -5.89
N PRO A 113 8.51 1.48 -6.65
CA PRO A 113 8.53 2.64 -7.54
C PRO A 113 7.45 2.48 -8.61
N MET A 114 6.77 3.58 -8.90
CA MET A 114 5.69 3.59 -9.88
C MET A 114 6.26 3.98 -11.25
N ALA A 115 5.89 3.22 -12.27
CA ALA A 115 6.33 3.46 -13.63
C ALA A 115 5.85 4.82 -14.15
N GLY A 116 6.67 5.48 -14.96
CA GLY A 116 6.30 6.73 -15.60
C GLY A 116 6.45 7.99 -14.76
N HIS A 117 7.00 7.88 -13.54
CA HIS A 117 7.21 9.02 -12.64
C HIS A 117 8.69 9.17 -12.29
N GLY A 118 9.51 9.36 -13.33
CA GLY A 118 10.96 9.46 -13.16
C GLY A 118 11.65 8.11 -13.06
N VAL A 119 10.94 7.03 -13.34
CA VAL A 119 11.47 5.67 -13.32
C VAL A 119 11.36 5.09 -14.73
N GLU A 120 12.48 4.68 -15.30
CA GLU A 120 12.49 3.96 -16.57
C GLU A 120 12.07 2.51 -16.32
N THR A 121 11.18 2.00 -17.16
CA THR A 121 10.69 0.64 -17.05
C THR A 121 10.56 0.03 -18.43
N GLN A 122 10.52 -1.30 -18.48
CA GLN A 122 10.24 -2.03 -19.70
C GLN A 122 8.81 -1.80 -20.20
N CYS A 123 7.95 -1.26 -19.35
CA CYS A 123 6.56 -0.95 -19.66
C CYS A 123 6.34 0.54 -19.93
N GLY A 124 7.40 1.30 -20.17
CA GLY A 124 7.32 2.75 -20.41
C GLY A 124 6.33 3.11 -21.51
N ASP A 125 6.36 2.39 -22.63
CA ASP A 125 5.45 2.65 -23.74
C ASP A 125 3.99 2.40 -23.38
N VAL A 126 3.72 1.38 -22.56
CA VAL A 126 2.37 1.07 -22.10
C VAL A 126 1.86 2.16 -21.17
N VAL A 127 2.71 2.62 -20.25
CA VAL A 127 2.37 3.71 -19.34
C VAL A 127 2.11 4.99 -20.10
N GLU A 128 2.91 5.30 -21.10
CA GLU A 128 2.74 6.47 -21.96
C GLU A 128 1.39 6.41 -22.70
N ALA A 129 1.06 5.27 -23.26
CA ALA A 129 -0.23 5.05 -23.93
C ALA A 129 -1.42 5.21 -22.98
N MET A 130 -1.30 4.80 -21.72
CA MET A 130 -2.34 4.93 -20.72
C MET A 130 -2.56 6.39 -20.29
N ARG A 131 -1.58 7.26 -20.50
CA ARG A 131 -1.68 8.69 -20.17
C ARG A 131 -2.32 9.53 -21.28
N ALA A 132 -2.30 8.99 -22.48
CA ALA A 132 -2.92 9.64 -23.63
C ALA A 132 -4.43 9.46 -23.62
#